data_108f6918c73e4a7ddd1879b145e6dd15
#
_entry.id   108f6918c73e4a7ddd1879b145e6dd15
#
_cell.length_a   1.000
_cell.length_b   1.000
_cell.length_c   1.000
_cell.angle_alpha   90.00
_cell.angle_beta   90.00
_cell.angle_gamma   90.00
#
_symmetry.space_group_name_H-M   'P 1'
#
loop_
_entity.id
_entity.type
_entity.pdbx_description
1 polymer ?
#
loop_
_entity_poly.entity_id
_entity_poly.type
_entity_poly.pdbx_seq_one_letter_code
_entity_poly.pdbx_strand_id
1 'polypeptide(L)'
;MDIHQFDAIRPFEPTELPEVFDRLLQNEQFLQVLAYLYPGVPKEAIGMKMHQCRTNLDFQKAFCYDFLKNLLAKASLGISSDFSRIDLKKRHTFVSNHRDIVLDSALLHFELIDAGSDTTTEIAIGDNLLKLPWVKDIVRLNKSFIVERSLPMRQMLMASKRLSDYMHFVIAEKNDNIWIAQREGRAKNSDDRTQEAILKMMTMGGEGNIAERLKALHIVPLAISYEFDPCDWLKAREMQLRRDVANWKKGPMDDVISMKTGIMAVSYTHLTLPTKRIV
;
A
#
# COMPACT_ATOMS: atom_id res chain seq x y z
N MET A 1 -0.88 1.02 -24.96
CA MET A 1 0.48 0.48 -24.65
C MET A 1 0.39 -1.02 -24.35
N ASP A 2 1.43 -1.84 -24.65
CA ASP A 2 1.40 -3.26 -24.25
C ASP A 2 1.68 -3.38 -22.74
N ILE A 3 0.78 -4.03 -21.97
CA ILE A 3 0.94 -4.21 -20.53
C ILE A 3 2.16 -5.06 -20.17
N HIS A 4 2.60 -5.96 -21.06
CA HIS A 4 3.73 -6.85 -20.81
C HIS A 4 5.08 -6.13 -20.67
N GLN A 5 5.21 -4.91 -21.18
CA GLN A 5 6.41 -4.09 -20.91
C GLN A 5 6.57 -3.73 -19.41
N PHE A 6 5.51 -3.90 -18.60
CA PHE A 6 5.49 -3.61 -17.18
C PHE A 6 5.49 -4.87 -16.29
N ASP A 7 5.69 -6.07 -16.85
CA ASP A 7 5.63 -7.35 -16.10
C ASP A 7 6.53 -7.39 -14.86
N ALA A 8 7.65 -6.66 -14.91
CA ALA A 8 8.57 -6.56 -13.77
C ALA A 8 7.97 -5.84 -12.55
N ILE A 9 7.01 -4.91 -12.78
CA ILE A 9 6.51 -4.01 -11.72
C ILE A 9 5.00 -4.09 -11.50
N ARG A 10 4.18 -4.43 -12.48
CA ARG A 10 2.72 -4.41 -12.40
C ARG A 10 2.13 -5.41 -11.40
N PRO A 11 0.89 -5.22 -10.91
CA PRO A 11 0.10 -6.28 -10.28
C PRO A 11 -0.08 -7.49 -11.20
N PHE A 12 -0.53 -8.60 -10.64
CA PHE A 12 -0.90 -9.77 -11.44
C PHE A 12 -2.17 -9.48 -12.27
N GLU A 13 -2.20 -9.99 -13.50
CA GLU A 13 -3.40 -10.00 -14.32
C GLU A 13 -4.33 -11.16 -13.90
N PRO A 14 -5.64 -11.06 -14.18
CA PRO A 14 -6.62 -12.09 -13.79
C PRO A 14 -6.25 -13.52 -14.21
N THR A 15 -5.60 -13.68 -15.36
CA THR A 15 -5.16 -14.99 -15.87
C THR A 15 -4.01 -15.62 -15.08
N GLU A 16 -3.23 -14.80 -14.34
CA GLU A 16 -2.11 -15.26 -13.53
C GLU A 16 -2.55 -15.71 -12.11
N LEU A 17 -3.75 -15.29 -11.66
CA LEU A 17 -4.20 -15.49 -10.28
C LEU A 17 -4.27 -16.93 -9.83
N PRO A 18 -4.77 -17.92 -10.62
CA PRO A 18 -4.85 -19.30 -10.18
C PRO A 18 -3.47 -19.87 -9.80
N GLU A 19 -2.45 -19.64 -10.63
CA GLU A 19 -1.08 -20.08 -10.37
C GLU A 19 -0.48 -19.40 -9.12
N VAL A 20 -0.76 -18.11 -8.95
CA VAL A 20 -0.32 -17.35 -7.77
C VAL A 20 -0.97 -17.89 -6.50
N PHE A 21 -2.25 -18.24 -6.53
CA PHE A 21 -2.94 -18.86 -5.39
C PHE A 21 -2.33 -20.21 -5.04
N ASP A 22 -2.08 -21.08 -6.01
CA ASP A 22 -1.47 -22.39 -5.79
C ASP A 22 -0.08 -22.24 -5.15
N ARG A 23 0.75 -21.32 -5.65
CA ARG A 23 2.08 -21.06 -5.13
C ARG A 23 2.04 -20.51 -3.69
N LEU A 24 1.12 -19.61 -3.39
CA LEU A 24 0.92 -19.08 -2.04
C LEU A 24 0.45 -20.16 -1.07
N LEU A 25 -0.51 -21.00 -1.48
CA LEU A 25 -1.07 -22.08 -0.64
C LEU A 25 -0.07 -23.23 -0.38
N GLN A 26 1.03 -23.30 -1.13
CA GLN A 26 2.16 -24.21 -0.88
C GLN A 26 3.23 -23.60 0.04
N ASN A 27 3.17 -22.30 0.33
CA ASN A 27 4.18 -21.63 1.13
C ASN A 27 3.84 -21.69 2.63
N GLU A 28 4.69 -22.37 3.41
CA GLU A 28 4.47 -22.58 4.86
C GLU A 28 4.35 -21.30 5.66
N GLN A 29 5.18 -20.28 5.34
CA GLN A 29 5.14 -18.99 6.06
C GLN A 29 3.82 -18.25 5.79
N PHE A 30 3.35 -18.28 4.54
CA PHE A 30 2.06 -17.73 4.18
C PHE A 30 0.91 -18.47 4.90
N LEU A 31 0.95 -19.79 4.95
CA LEU A 31 -0.03 -20.59 5.68
C LEU A 31 -0.05 -20.29 7.18
N GLN A 32 1.10 -20.03 7.80
CA GLN A 32 1.16 -19.57 9.20
C GLN A 32 0.48 -18.21 9.39
N VAL A 33 0.65 -17.29 8.44
CA VAL A 33 -0.04 -15.98 8.46
C VAL A 33 -1.54 -16.17 8.31
N LEU A 34 -1.99 -17.03 7.40
CA LEU A 34 -3.42 -17.33 7.24
C LEU A 34 -4.04 -17.96 8.50
N ALA A 35 -3.36 -18.91 9.12
CA ALA A 35 -3.81 -19.54 10.37
C ALA A 35 -3.95 -18.53 11.51
N TYR A 36 -3.08 -17.52 11.55
CA TYR A 36 -3.16 -16.42 12.50
C TYR A 36 -4.33 -15.46 12.21
N LEU A 37 -4.54 -15.11 10.94
CA LEU A 37 -5.60 -14.17 10.54
C LEU A 37 -7.00 -14.80 10.57
N TYR A 38 -7.08 -16.10 10.32
CA TYR A 38 -8.33 -16.87 10.25
C TYR A 38 -8.29 -18.07 11.19
N PRO A 39 -8.28 -17.84 12.54
CA PRO A 39 -8.17 -18.94 13.50
C PRO A 39 -9.36 -19.88 13.39
N GLY A 40 -9.07 -21.18 13.31
CA GLY A 40 -10.07 -22.24 13.20
C GLY A 40 -10.66 -22.46 11.81
N VAL A 41 -10.25 -21.70 10.80
CA VAL A 41 -10.68 -21.92 9.40
C VAL A 41 -9.69 -22.87 8.72
N PRO A 42 -10.15 -24.03 8.16
CA PRO A 42 -9.27 -24.94 7.43
C PRO A 42 -8.61 -24.25 6.21
N LYS A 43 -7.35 -24.58 5.95
CA LYS A 43 -6.62 -24.00 4.79
C LYS A 43 -7.30 -24.29 3.45
N GLU A 44 -7.94 -25.45 3.35
CA GLU A 44 -8.70 -25.86 2.16
C GLU A 44 -9.87 -24.93 1.88
N ALA A 45 -10.59 -24.50 2.93
CA ALA A 45 -11.69 -23.53 2.81
C ALA A 45 -11.18 -22.15 2.37
N ILE A 46 -10.02 -21.73 2.92
CA ILE A 46 -9.37 -20.46 2.50
C ILE A 46 -8.93 -20.58 1.03
N GLY A 47 -8.31 -21.70 0.65
CA GLY A 47 -7.89 -21.96 -0.72
C GLY A 47 -9.06 -21.93 -1.71
N MET A 48 -10.18 -22.57 -1.38
CA MET A 48 -11.40 -22.49 -2.19
C MET A 48 -11.91 -21.05 -2.33
N LYS A 49 -11.92 -20.27 -1.24
CA LYS A 49 -12.30 -18.85 -1.29
C LYS A 49 -11.34 -18.03 -2.15
N MET A 50 -10.02 -18.30 -2.10
CA MET A 50 -9.04 -17.64 -2.98
C MET A 50 -9.32 -17.95 -4.45
N HIS A 51 -9.54 -19.21 -4.81
CA HIS A 51 -9.83 -19.62 -6.21
C HIS A 51 -11.18 -19.15 -6.73
N GLN A 52 -12.09 -18.69 -5.89
CA GLN A 52 -13.33 -18.01 -6.30
C GLN A 52 -13.08 -16.58 -6.76
N CYS A 53 -11.98 -15.95 -6.34
CA CYS A 53 -11.60 -14.61 -6.77
C CYS A 53 -11.15 -14.63 -8.25
N ARG A 54 -11.81 -13.86 -9.09
CA ARG A 54 -11.51 -13.75 -10.53
C ARG A 54 -10.62 -12.56 -10.84
N THR A 55 -10.58 -11.59 -9.96
CA THR A 55 -9.81 -10.36 -10.09
C THR A 55 -9.09 -10.05 -8.77
N ASN A 56 -8.08 -9.19 -8.84
CA ASN A 56 -7.44 -8.63 -7.64
C ASN A 56 -8.44 -7.89 -6.74
N LEU A 57 -9.43 -7.23 -7.34
CA LEU A 57 -10.49 -6.55 -6.58
C LEU A 57 -11.36 -7.55 -5.80
N ASP A 58 -11.69 -8.70 -6.39
CA ASP A 58 -12.40 -9.76 -5.67
C ASP A 58 -11.60 -10.24 -4.46
N PHE A 59 -10.29 -10.43 -4.65
CA PHE A 59 -9.39 -10.79 -3.55
C PHE A 59 -9.37 -9.72 -2.45
N GLN A 60 -9.27 -8.44 -2.83
CA GLN A 60 -9.31 -7.34 -1.86
C GLN A 60 -10.62 -7.31 -1.08
N LYS A 61 -11.76 -7.48 -1.75
CA LYS A 61 -13.08 -7.54 -1.09
C LYS A 61 -13.22 -8.75 -0.19
N ALA A 62 -12.78 -9.93 -0.65
CA ALA A 62 -12.96 -11.18 0.08
C ALA A 62 -12.04 -11.33 1.31
N PHE A 63 -10.85 -10.71 1.29
CA PHE A 63 -9.83 -10.92 2.32
C PHE A 63 -9.42 -9.61 3.01
N CYS A 64 -9.07 -8.58 2.26
CA CYS A 64 -8.55 -7.34 2.85
C CYS A 64 -9.65 -6.50 3.49
N TYR A 65 -10.80 -6.37 2.85
CA TYR A 65 -11.92 -5.58 3.37
C TYR A 65 -12.49 -6.18 4.67
N ASP A 66 -12.74 -7.49 4.69
CA ASP A 66 -13.25 -8.17 5.90
C ASP A 66 -12.25 -8.07 7.06
N PHE A 67 -10.95 -8.21 6.76
CA PHE A 67 -9.89 -8.03 7.75
C PHE A 67 -9.90 -6.61 8.32
N LEU A 68 -9.95 -5.58 7.47
CA LEU A 68 -9.96 -4.18 7.90
C LEU A 68 -11.22 -3.83 8.69
N LYS A 69 -12.38 -4.31 8.26
CA LYS A 69 -13.64 -4.13 8.99
C LYS A 69 -13.55 -4.67 10.40
N ASN A 70 -13.01 -5.88 10.57
CA ASN A 70 -12.80 -6.48 11.88
C ASN A 70 -11.74 -5.73 12.70
N LEU A 71 -10.66 -5.26 12.07
CA LEU A 71 -9.63 -4.47 12.72
C LEU A 71 -10.20 -3.15 13.23
N LEU A 72 -10.91 -2.40 12.40
CA LEU A 72 -11.54 -1.13 12.77
C LEU A 72 -12.54 -1.30 13.92
N ALA A 73 -13.37 -2.34 13.87
CA ALA A 73 -14.33 -2.62 14.92
C ALA A 73 -13.69 -2.93 16.29
N LYS A 74 -12.46 -3.49 16.30
CA LYS A 74 -11.74 -3.85 17.53
C LYS A 74 -10.81 -2.76 18.04
N ALA A 75 -10.22 -1.98 17.13
CA ALA A 75 -9.08 -1.13 17.44
C ALA A 75 -9.33 0.36 17.18
N SER A 76 -10.55 0.74 16.79
CA SER A 76 -10.88 2.11 16.40
C SER A 76 -12.28 2.49 16.90
N LEU A 77 -12.50 3.78 17.17
CA LEU A 77 -13.84 4.34 17.40
C LEU A 77 -14.58 4.62 16.08
N GLY A 78 -13.92 4.50 14.95
CA GLY A 78 -14.47 4.69 13.63
C GLY A 78 -13.45 5.27 12.67
N ILE A 79 -13.87 5.39 11.42
CA ILE A 79 -13.19 6.05 10.32
C ILE A 79 -14.17 6.96 9.63
N SER A 80 -13.71 8.04 9.05
CA SER A 80 -14.52 8.94 8.23
C SER A 80 -13.71 9.46 7.06
N SER A 81 -14.37 9.64 5.93
CA SER A 81 -13.78 10.21 4.72
C SER A 81 -14.69 11.25 4.09
N ASP A 82 -14.11 12.16 3.32
CA ASP A 82 -14.83 13.15 2.53
C ASP A 82 -14.41 13.02 1.06
N PHE A 83 -15.31 12.48 0.24
CA PHE A 83 -15.19 12.37 -1.21
C PHE A 83 -16.02 13.40 -1.97
N SER A 84 -16.60 14.41 -1.30
CA SER A 84 -17.56 15.35 -1.89
C SER A 84 -16.99 16.16 -3.07
N ARG A 85 -15.66 16.27 -3.17
CA ARG A 85 -14.96 17.05 -4.20
C ARG A 85 -14.42 16.23 -5.35
N ILE A 86 -14.61 14.91 -5.34
CA ILE A 86 -14.10 14.02 -6.40
C ILE A 86 -15.23 13.17 -6.98
N ASP A 87 -15.13 12.91 -8.27
CA ASP A 87 -16.03 12.01 -8.99
C ASP A 87 -15.45 10.59 -8.94
N LEU A 88 -15.99 9.72 -8.08
CA LEU A 88 -15.54 8.33 -7.92
C LEU A 88 -15.75 7.45 -9.18
N LYS A 89 -16.45 7.95 -10.20
CA LYS A 89 -16.56 7.27 -11.50
C LYS A 89 -15.35 7.51 -12.39
N LYS A 90 -14.56 8.53 -12.10
CA LYS A 90 -13.30 8.83 -12.78
C LYS A 90 -12.13 8.14 -12.09
N ARG A 91 -11.00 8.06 -12.78
CA ARG A 91 -9.77 7.50 -12.24
C ARG A 91 -8.85 8.60 -11.75
N HIS A 92 -8.24 8.35 -10.61
CA HIS A 92 -7.45 9.33 -9.88
C HIS A 92 -6.13 8.74 -9.39
N THR A 93 -5.11 9.58 -9.35
CA THR A 93 -3.87 9.32 -8.63
C THR A 93 -3.95 10.00 -7.26
N PHE A 94 -4.23 9.23 -6.22
CA PHE A 94 -4.23 9.71 -4.84
C PHE A 94 -2.81 9.85 -4.34
N VAL A 95 -2.39 11.07 -4.04
CA VAL A 95 -1.07 11.36 -3.47
C VAL A 95 -1.24 11.77 -2.02
N SER A 96 -0.80 10.93 -1.08
CA SER A 96 -1.04 11.17 0.34
C SER A 96 0.24 11.46 1.12
N ASN A 97 0.08 12.09 2.28
CA ASN A 97 1.05 11.98 3.35
C ASN A 97 1.28 10.50 3.72
N HIS A 98 2.40 10.18 4.38
CA HIS A 98 2.79 8.78 4.61
C HIS A 98 3.05 8.52 6.09
N ARG A 99 2.07 7.94 6.77
CA ARG A 99 2.11 7.64 8.20
C ARG A 99 2.35 6.16 8.48
N ASP A 100 1.75 5.25 7.70
CA ASP A 100 1.90 3.81 7.89
C ASP A 100 2.13 3.06 6.57
N ILE A 101 2.86 1.94 6.63
CA ILE A 101 3.23 1.15 5.44
C ILE A 101 2.00 0.46 4.83
N VAL A 102 1.06 0.02 5.68
CA VAL A 102 -0.09 -0.79 5.28
C VAL A 102 -1.38 0.00 5.38
N LEU A 103 -1.61 0.68 6.51
CA LEU A 103 -2.90 1.28 6.81
C LEU A 103 -3.25 2.45 5.89
N ASP A 104 -2.28 3.26 5.45
CA ASP A 104 -2.58 4.42 4.62
C ASP A 104 -3.34 4.03 3.34
N SER A 105 -2.83 3.08 2.57
CA SER A 105 -3.50 2.59 1.36
C SER A 105 -4.69 1.68 1.65
N ALA A 106 -4.60 0.86 2.70
CA ALA A 106 -5.64 -0.09 3.05
C ALA A 106 -6.93 0.61 3.51
N LEU A 107 -6.82 1.67 4.32
CA LEU A 107 -7.97 2.46 4.75
C LEU A 107 -8.59 3.25 3.58
N LEU A 108 -7.79 3.75 2.65
CA LEU A 108 -8.33 4.33 1.41
C LEU A 108 -9.15 3.29 0.63
N HIS A 109 -8.65 2.06 0.50
CA HIS A 109 -9.40 1.00 -0.18
C HIS A 109 -10.72 0.69 0.53
N PHE A 110 -10.69 0.61 1.86
CA PHE A 110 -11.88 0.39 2.68
C PHE A 110 -12.93 1.48 2.41
N GLU A 111 -12.54 2.76 2.50
CA GLU A 111 -13.41 3.90 2.28
C GLU A 111 -13.92 4.00 0.83
N LEU A 112 -13.10 3.68 -0.18
CA LEU A 112 -13.53 3.63 -1.58
C LEU A 112 -14.61 2.57 -1.81
N ILE A 113 -14.46 1.39 -1.21
CA ILE A 113 -15.46 0.31 -1.30
C ILE A 113 -16.76 0.75 -0.62
N ASP A 114 -16.70 1.32 0.57
CA ASP A 114 -17.87 1.79 1.32
C ASP A 114 -18.58 2.95 0.63
N ALA A 115 -17.83 3.82 -0.05
CA ALA A 115 -18.37 4.91 -0.87
C ALA A 115 -18.99 4.41 -2.20
N GLY A 116 -18.94 3.12 -2.49
CA GLY A 116 -19.53 2.53 -3.71
C GLY A 116 -18.68 2.73 -4.97
N SER A 117 -17.38 2.98 -4.84
CA SER A 117 -16.47 2.99 -5.99
C SER A 117 -16.44 1.60 -6.65
N ASP A 118 -16.40 1.57 -7.97
CA ASP A 118 -16.33 0.34 -8.76
C ASP A 118 -14.94 -0.33 -8.69
N THR A 119 -13.91 0.38 -8.28
CA THR A 119 -12.56 -0.13 -8.07
C THR A 119 -11.88 0.54 -6.87
N THR A 120 -10.77 -0.06 -6.42
CA THR A 120 -9.84 0.49 -5.43
C THR A 120 -8.67 1.20 -6.13
N THR A 121 -7.50 1.24 -5.51
CA THR A 121 -6.29 1.79 -6.15
C THR A 121 -5.24 0.71 -6.41
N GLU A 122 -4.40 0.91 -7.41
CA GLU A 122 -3.10 0.26 -7.47
C GLU A 122 -2.12 0.98 -6.53
N ILE A 123 -1.35 0.21 -5.76
CA ILE A 123 -0.52 0.72 -4.66
C ILE A 123 0.95 0.77 -5.06
N ALA A 124 1.58 1.94 -4.99
CA ALA A 124 3.03 2.06 -5.16
C ALA A 124 3.78 1.51 -3.93
N ILE A 125 4.54 0.41 -4.08
CA ILE A 125 5.30 -0.22 -3.00
C ILE A 125 6.79 -0.34 -3.33
N GLY A 126 7.67 0.03 -2.38
CA GLY A 126 9.11 -0.09 -2.56
C GLY A 126 9.59 -1.54 -2.51
N ASP A 127 10.51 -1.91 -3.40
CA ASP A 127 11.13 -3.24 -3.49
C ASP A 127 11.92 -3.64 -2.24
N ASN A 128 12.34 -2.68 -1.44
CA ASN A 128 13.01 -2.92 -0.15
C ASN A 128 12.15 -3.68 0.87
N LEU A 129 10.83 -3.67 0.72
CA LEU A 129 9.88 -4.42 1.56
C LEU A 129 9.64 -5.86 1.07
N LEU A 130 10.05 -6.18 -0.16
CA LEU A 130 9.72 -7.42 -0.87
C LEU A 130 10.85 -8.46 -0.80
N LYS A 131 11.41 -8.68 0.40
CA LYS A 131 12.54 -9.59 0.62
C LYS A 131 12.17 -11.08 0.50
N LEU A 132 10.92 -11.41 0.78
CA LEU A 132 10.42 -12.78 0.72
C LEU A 132 9.55 -12.95 -0.54
N PRO A 133 9.74 -14.03 -1.34
CA PRO A 133 8.97 -14.24 -2.57
C PRO A 133 7.46 -14.20 -2.36
N TRP A 134 6.95 -14.88 -1.33
CA TRP A 134 5.52 -14.89 -1.04
C TRP A 134 4.96 -13.51 -0.64
N VAL A 135 5.79 -12.64 -0.03
CA VAL A 135 5.40 -11.24 0.25
C VAL A 135 5.28 -10.47 -1.05
N LYS A 136 6.18 -10.69 -2.01
CA LYS A 136 6.08 -10.09 -3.34
C LYS A 136 4.81 -10.55 -4.06
N ASP A 137 4.46 -11.82 -3.95
CA ASP A 137 3.25 -12.36 -4.55
C ASP A 137 1.99 -11.75 -3.92
N ILE A 138 1.90 -11.69 -2.59
CA ILE A 138 0.71 -11.17 -1.90
C ILE A 138 0.50 -9.67 -2.16
N VAL A 139 1.56 -8.86 -2.24
CA VAL A 139 1.39 -7.43 -2.54
C VAL A 139 0.97 -7.19 -3.99
N ARG A 140 1.53 -7.94 -4.96
CA ARG A 140 1.10 -7.87 -6.36
C ARG A 140 -0.35 -8.36 -6.55
N LEU A 141 -0.73 -9.38 -5.79
CA LEU A 141 -2.12 -9.85 -5.72
C LEU A 141 -3.04 -8.77 -5.14
N ASN A 142 -2.57 -7.98 -4.19
CA ASN A 142 -3.28 -6.84 -3.61
C ASN A 142 -3.14 -5.55 -4.45
N LYS A 143 -3.07 -5.66 -5.77
CA LYS A 143 -2.97 -4.53 -6.72
C LYS A 143 -1.75 -3.62 -6.48
N SER A 144 -0.64 -4.13 -5.93
CA SER A 144 0.54 -3.29 -5.77
C SER A 144 1.46 -3.36 -6.98
N PHE A 145 1.97 -2.20 -7.42
CA PHE A 145 3.07 -2.11 -8.38
C PHE A 145 4.37 -1.71 -7.69
N ILE A 146 5.49 -2.20 -8.21
CA ILE A 146 6.78 -2.15 -7.54
C ILE A 146 7.55 -0.91 -7.93
N VAL A 147 7.97 -0.13 -6.92
CA VAL A 147 8.91 0.99 -7.06
C VAL A 147 10.32 0.46 -6.81
N GLU A 148 11.12 0.36 -7.85
CA GLU A 148 12.49 -0.14 -7.78
C GLU A 148 13.41 0.96 -7.23
N ARG A 149 14.01 0.71 -6.07
CA ARG A 149 14.86 1.66 -5.34
C ARG A 149 16.31 1.18 -5.20
N SER A 150 16.52 -0.12 -5.33
CA SER A 150 17.82 -0.77 -5.09
C SER A 150 18.67 -0.88 -6.35
N LEU A 151 18.53 0.08 -7.29
CA LEU A 151 19.22 0.07 -8.59
C LEU A 151 20.39 1.06 -8.62
N PRO A 152 21.46 0.78 -9.41
CA PRO A 152 22.48 1.76 -9.75
C PRO A 152 21.87 3.01 -10.39
N MET A 153 22.47 4.19 -10.18
CA MET A 153 21.92 5.49 -10.60
C MET A 153 21.48 5.53 -12.08
N ARG A 154 22.25 4.93 -13.00
CA ARG A 154 21.93 4.89 -14.44
C ARG A 154 20.65 4.08 -14.71
N GLN A 155 20.45 2.99 -14.00
CA GLN A 155 19.25 2.15 -14.13
C GLN A 155 18.05 2.77 -13.43
N MET A 156 18.27 3.54 -12.36
CA MET A 156 17.22 4.23 -11.61
C MET A 156 16.45 5.23 -12.49
N LEU A 157 17.13 5.93 -13.41
CA LEU A 157 16.46 6.84 -14.35
C LEU A 157 15.49 6.09 -15.27
N MET A 158 15.92 4.95 -15.80
CA MET A 158 15.08 4.10 -16.67
C MET A 158 13.91 3.49 -15.88
N ALA A 159 14.17 3.04 -14.66
CA ALA A 159 13.12 2.50 -13.77
C ALA A 159 12.10 3.58 -13.41
N SER A 160 12.54 4.82 -13.11
CA SER A 160 11.65 5.94 -12.83
C SER A 160 10.80 6.31 -14.06
N LYS A 161 11.39 6.28 -15.24
CA LYS A 161 10.61 6.51 -16.49
C LYS A 161 9.59 5.40 -16.70
N ARG A 162 9.98 4.13 -16.58
CA ARG A 162 9.06 2.98 -16.71
C ARG A 162 7.90 3.09 -15.69
N LEU A 163 8.22 3.47 -14.45
CA LEU A 163 7.22 3.68 -13.40
C LEU A 163 6.23 4.77 -13.77
N SER A 164 6.73 5.90 -14.28
CA SER A 164 5.89 7.00 -14.75
C SER A 164 5.02 6.61 -15.95
N ASP A 165 5.60 5.92 -16.93
CA ASP A 165 4.85 5.39 -18.07
C ASP A 165 3.74 4.43 -17.62
N TYR A 166 4.04 3.58 -16.64
CA TYR A 166 3.05 2.68 -16.02
C TYR A 166 1.90 3.45 -15.35
N MET A 167 2.21 4.49 -14.59
CA MET A 167 1.17 5.31 -13.94
C MET A 167 0.25 5.97 -14.97
N HIS A 168 0.80 6.51 -16.07
CA HIS A 168 0.01 7.06 -17.16
C HIS A 168 -0.85 5.99 -17.84
N PHE A 169 -0.30 4.80 -18.07
CA PHE A 169 -1.02 3.65 -18.62
C PHE A 169 -2.20 3.23 -17.71
N VAL A 170 -2.00 3.16 -16.40
CA VAL A 170 -3.05 2.78 -15.42
C VAL A 170 -4.22 3.75 -15.49
N ILE A 171 -3.97 5.06 -15.51
CA ILE A 171 -5.04 6.07 -15.55
C ILE A 171 -5.73 6.10 -16.93
N ALA A 172 -4.95 6.09 -18.03
CA ALA A 172 -5.49 6.36 -19.35
C ALA A 172 -6.05 5.13 -20.07
N GLU A 173 -5.43 3.95 -19.88
CA GLU A 173 -5.74 2.75 -20.67
C GLU A 173 -6.30 1.61 -19.80
N LYS A 174 -5.66 1.31 -18.66
CA LYS A 174 -6.13 0.29 -17.72
C LYS A 174 -7.43 0.71 -17.00
N ASN A 175 -7.68 2.01 -16.95
CA ASN A 175 -8.84 2.61 -16.31
C ASN A 175 -8.96 2.22 -14.83
N ASP A 176 -7.87 2.39 -14.07
CA ASP A 176 -7.80 2.10 -12.64
C ASP A 176 -7.24 3.30 -11.86
N ASN A 177 -7.45 3.32 -10.54
CA ASN A 177 -6.89 4.36 -9.67
C ASN A 177 -5.48 3.99 -9.21
N ILE A 178 -4.73 5.01 -8.75
CA ILE A 178 -3.41 4.85 -8.17
C ILE A 178 -3.37 5.46 -6.77
N TRP A 179 -2.67 4.81 -5.84
CA TRP A 179 -2.21 5.43 -4.60
C TRP A 179 -0.68 5.46 -4.56
N ILE A 180 -0.13 6.61 -4.25
CA ILE A 180 1.30 6.80 -4.01
C ILE A 180 1.52 7.77 -2.85
N ALA A 181 2.49 7.45 -1.99
CA ALA A 181 2.91 8.35 -0.94
C ALA A 181 3.68 9.56 -1.51
N GLN A 182 3.47 10.74 -0.93
CA GLN A 182 4.16 11.99 -1.33
C GLN A 182 5.66 12.01 -1.03
N ARG A 183 6.17 10.97 -0.35
CA ARG A 183 7.56 10.86 0.08
C ARG A 183 8.03 9.42 0.14
N GLU A 184 9.33 9.24 0.12
CA GLU A 184 9.96 7.96 0.40
C GLU A 184 9.97 7.69 1.91
N GLY A 185 9.43 6.52 2.29
CA GLY A 185 9.33 6.07 3.67
C GLY A 185 8.36 6.89 4.53
N ARG A 186 7.92 6.27 5.63
CA ARG A 186 6.97 6.88 6.58
C ARG A 186 7.56 8.09 7.29
N ALA A 187 6.75 9.13 7.49
CA ALA A 187 7.09 10.18 8.45
C ALA A 187 7.08 9.61 9.87
N LYS A 188 8.09 9.97 10.67
CA LYS A 188 8.25 9.52 12.06
C LYS A 188 7.94 10.63 13.06
N ASN A 189 7.78 11.84 12.56
CA ASN A 189 7.41 13.04 13.30
C ASN A 189 6.37 13.82 12.49
N SER A 190 6.12 15.07 12.83
CA SER A 190 5.20 15.95 12.11
C SER A 190 5.75 16.47 10.77
N ASP A 191 7.02 16.25 10.47
CA ASP A 191 7.64 16.68 9.21
C ASP A 191 7.36 15.66 8.09
N ASP A 192 6.19 15.81 7.46
CA ASP A 192 5.71 14.95 6.37
C ASP A 192 5.50 15.77 5.10
N ARG A 193 6.60 16.29 4.54
CA ARG A 193 6.59 17.13 3.35
C ARG A 193 6.65 16.32 2.07
N THR A 194 6.01 16.84 1.02
CA THR A 194 6.11 16.29 -0.33
C THR A 194 7.55 16.36 -0.83
N GLN A 195 8.07 15.26 -1.32
CA GLN A 195 9.38 15.23 -1.96
C GLN A 195 9.26 15.56 -3.45
N GLU A 196 10.02 16.55 -3.88
CA GLU A 196 10.06 17.00 -5.28
C GLU A 196 10.38 15.86 -6.27
N ALA A 197 11.19 14.88 -5.83
CA ALA A 197 11.54 13.70 -6.62
C ALA A 197 10.32 12.88 -7.06
N ILE A 198 9.26 12.82 -6.23
CA ILE A 198 8.02 12.12 -6.59
C ILE A 198 7.31 12.84 -7.74
N LEU A 199 7.20 14.17 -7.66
CA LEU A 199 6.58 14.95 -8.73
C LEU A 199 7.40 14.90 -10.03
N LYS A 200 8.73 14.98 -9.93
CA LYS A 200 9.62 14.83 -11.08
C LYS A 200 9.46 13.46 -11.73
N MET A 201 9.42 12.41 -10.94
CA MET A 201 9.20 11.04 -11.44
C MET A 201 7.87 10.96 -12.21
N MET A 202 6.77 11.48 -11.67
CA MET A 202 5.45 11.46 -12.31
C MET A 202 5.43 12.15 -13.69
N THR A 203 6.34 13.07 -13.93
CA THR A 203 6.44 13.81 -15.22
C THR A 203 7.40 13.20 -16.23
N MET A 204 8.03 12.07 -15.92
CA MET A 204 8.98 11.42 -16.85
C MET A 204 8.28 10.66 -17.97
N GLY A 205 7.08 10.16 -17.74
CA GLY A 205 6.19 9.53 -18.71
C GLY A 205 5.10 10.49 -19.23
N GLY A 206 4.22 9.94 -20.07
CA GLY A 206 3.13 10.69 -20.68
C GLY A 206 3.59 11.62 -21.81
N GLU A 207 2.61 12.29 -22.41
CA GLU A 207 2.82 13.19 -23.57
C GLU A 207 2.68 14.65 -23.17
N GLY A 208 3.23 15.55 -23.99
CA GLY A 208 3.14 16.99 -23.80
C GLY A 208 4.14 17.58 -22.81
N ASN A 209 3.85 18.79 -22.32
CA ASN A 209 4.67 19.48 -21.34
C ASN A 209 4.42 18.96 -19.90
N ILE A 210 5.20 19.43 -18.93
CA ILE A 210 5.12 18.99 -17.52
C ILE A 210 3.71 19.15 -16.93
N ALA A 211 3.04 20.27 -17.21
CA ALA A 211 1.71 20.55 -16.67
C ALA A 211 0.64 19.59 -17.28
N GLU A 212 0.75 19.32 -18.58
CA GLU A 212 -0.13 18.37 -19.28
C GLU A 212 0.05 16.94 -18.76
N ARG A 213 1.27 16.49 -18.53
CA ARG A 213 1.59 15.17 -17.95
C ARG A 213 1.02 15.03 -16.54
N LEU A 214 1.20 16.03 -15.66
CA LEU A 214 0.61 16.00 -14.32
C LEU A 214 -0.93 16.03 -14.37
N LYS A 215 -1.52 16.82 -15.27
CA LYS A 215 -2.97 16.87 -15.44
C LYS A 215 -3.55 15.53 -15.91
N ALA A 216 -2.84 14.82 -16.80
CA ALA A 216 -3.24 13.51 -17.30
C ALA A 216 -3.28 12.43 -16.21
N LEU A 217 -2.54 12.58 -15.12
CA LEU A 217 -2.58 11.66 -13.97
C LEU A 217 -3.76 11.92 -13.03
N HIS A 218 -4.58 12.94 -13.24
CA HIS A 218 -5.73 13.28 -12.40
C HIS A 218 -5.38 13.27 -10.89
N ILE A 219 -4.33 13.98 -10.52
CA ILE A 219 -3.80 13.96 -9.14
C ILE A 219 -4.82 14.52 -8.16
N VAL A 220 -5.10 13.75 -7.12
CA VAL A 220 -5.92 14.13 -5.97
C VAL A 220 -5.04 14.10 -4.73
N PRO A 221 -4.74 15.25 -4.11
CA PRO A 221 -4.10 15.29 -2.81
C PRO A 221 -5.01 14.66 -1.75
N LEU A 222 -4.48 13.68 -1.03
CA LEU A 222 -5.18 12.95 0.03
C LEU A 222 -4.49 13.24 1.37
N ALA A 223 -5.21 13.76 2.35
CA ALA A 223 -4.74 13.90 3.72
C ALA A 223 -5.26 12.74 4.57
N ILE A 224 -4.35 12.01 5.20
CA ILE A 224 -4.65 10.93 6.13
C ILE A 224 -4.25 11.38 7.53
N SER A 225 -5.19 11.32 8.46
CA SER A 225 -4.99 11.69 9.86
C SER A 225 -5.39 10.53 10.78
N TYR A 226 -4.56 10.27 11.76
CA TYR A 226 -4.80 9.28 12.81
C TYR A 226 -4.88 9.99 14.15
N GLU A 227 -5.84 9.63 15.00
CA GLU A 227 -5.88 10.12 16.39
C GLU A 227 -4.62 9.69 17.15
N PHE A 228 -4.20 8.43 16.96
CA PHE A 228 -2.93 7.88 17.44
C PHE A 228 -2.11 7.41 16.25
N ASP A 229 -0.90 7.93 16.11
CA ASP A 229 -0.05 7.62 14.96
C ASP A 229 0.35 6.12 14.95
N PRO A 230 0.08 5.37 13.89
CA PRO A 230 0.43 3.96 13.83
C PRO A 230 1.91 3.72 14.08
N CYS A 231 2.24 2.74 14.93
CA CYS A 231 3.62 2.44 15.32
C CYS A 231 4.40 3.62 15.96
N ASP A 232 3.72 4.52 16.66
CA ASP A 232 4.31 5.71 17.27
C ASP A 232 5.55 5.40 18.13
N TRP A 233 5.47 4.41 19.02
CA TRP A 233 6.57 4.00 19.88
C TRP A 233 7.77 3.41 19.10
N LEU A 234 7.53 2.67 18.00
CA LEU A 234 8.60 2.17 17.12
C LEU A 234 9.28 3.32 16.38
N LYS A 235 8.49 4.32 15.95
CA LYS A 235 9.01 5.54 15.33
C LYS A 235 9.82 6.35 16.31
N ALA A 236 9.32 6.55 17.52
CA ALA A 236 10.03 7.24 18.61
C ALA A 236 11.36 6.53 18.96
N ARG A 237 11.33 5.19 19.08
CA ARG A 237 12.53 4.39 19.33
C ARG A 237 13.57 4.54 18.21
N GLU A 238 13.14 4.49 16.95
CA GLU A 238 14.06 4.69 15.81
C GLU A 238 14.68 6.09 15.85
N MET A 239 13.90 7.12 16.14
CA MET A 239 14.40 8.49 16.26
C MET A 239 15.40 8.62 17.42
N GLN A 240 15.10 8.01 18.56
CA GLN A 240 15.99 7.97 19.73
C GLN A 240 17.31 7.27 19.40
N LEU A 241 17.27 6.10 18.78
CA LEU A 241 18.48 5.36 18.40
C LEU A 241 19.36 6.16 17.42
N ARG A 242 18.74 6.87 16.47
CA ARG A 242 19.46 7.75 15.53
C ARG A 242 20.13 8.93 16.23
N ARG A 243 19.54 9.44 17.31
CA ARG A 243 20.06 10.55 18.10
C ARG A 243 21.20 10.10 19.03
N ASP A 244 20.98 8.98 19.73
CA ASP A 244 21.78 8.60 20.90
C ASP A 244 22.91 7.60 20.57
N VAL A 245 22.82 6.89 19.43
CA VAL A 245 23.79 5.88 19.01
C VAL A 245 24.55 6.35 17.77
N ALA A 246 25.84 6.63 17.93
CA ALA A 246 26.68 7.04 16.81
C ALA A 246 26.69 5.98 15.69
N ASN A 247 26.50 6.43 14.44
CA ASN A 247 26.48 5.57 13.25
C ASN A 247 25.37 4.49 13.23
N TRP A 248 24.33 4.63 14.05
CA TRP A 248 23.21 3.70 14.00
C TRP A 248 22.59 3.65 12.59
N LYS A 249 22.40 2.45 12.11
CA LYS A 249 21.73 2.20 10.82
C LYS A 249 20.59 1.23 11.03
N LYS A 250 19.51 1.46 10.30
CA LYS A 250 18.36 0.58 10.28
C LYS A 250 18.73 -0.79 9.72
N GLY A 251 18.30 -1.83 10.41
CA GLY A 251 18.49 -3.21 9.95
C GLY A 251 17.59 -3.53 8.73
N PRO A 252 17.98 -4.50 7.90
CA PRO A 252 17.24 -4.86 6.68
C PRO A 252 15.83 -5.40 6.95
N MET A 253 15.55 -5.88 8.16
CA MET A 253 14.25 -6.42 8.57
C MET A 253 13.42 -5.47 9.43
N ASP A 254 13.94 -4.31 9.83
CA ASP A 254 13.27 -3.41 10.78
C ASP A 254 11.93 -2.88 10.23
N ASP A 255 11.82 -2.64 8.92
CA ASP A 255 10.55 -2.25 8.31
C ASP A 255 9.53 -3.38 8.31
N VAL A 256 9.96 -4.62 8.06
CA VAL A 256 9.08 -5.80 8.10
C VAL A 256 8.61 -6.06 9.53
N ILE A 257 9.51 -5.97 10.50
CA ILE A 257 9.17 -6.08 11.93
C ILE A 257 8.20 -4.98 12.33
N SER A 258 8.47 -3.73 11.94
CA SER A 258 7.61 -2.59 12.23
C SER A 258 6.23 -2.73 11.61
N MET A 259 6.14 -3.20 10.36
CA MET A 259 4.89 -3.47 9.67
C MET A 259 4.07 -4.54 10.41
N LYS A 260 4.69 -5.70 10.71
CA LYS A 260 4.04 -6.78 11.46
C LYS A 260 3.57 -6.31 12.84
N THR A 261 4.45 -5.66 13.60
CA THR A 261 4.14 -5.18 14.95
C THR A 261 3.07 -4.11 14.94
N GLY A 262 3.09 -3.19 13.94
CA GLY A 262 2.11 -2.13 13.80
C GLY A 262 0.70 -2.66 13.56
N ILE A 263 0.53 -3.59 12.63
CA ILE A 263 -0.77 -4.23 12.37
C ILE A 263 -1.28 -4.96 13.62
N MET A 264 -0.38 -5.64 14.36
CA MET A 264 -0.75 -6.37 15.59
C MET A 264 -0.99 -5.44 16.77
N ALA A 265 -0.18 -4.38 16.91
CA ALA A 265 -0.28 -3.44 18.02
C ALA A 265 -1.50 -2.51 17.92
N VAL A 266 -1.96 -2.18 16.71
CA VAL A 266 -3.23 -1.45 16.53
C VAL A 266 -4.39 -2.24 17.13
N SER A 267 -4.35 -3.58 17.05
CA SER A 267 -5.36 -4.41 17.72
C SER A 267 -5.18 -4.53 19.23
N TYR A 268 -4.02 -4.15 19.78
CA TYR A 268 -3.70 -4.35 21.21
C TYR A 268 -3.62 -3.05 22.02
N THR A 269 -3.06 -1.98 21.47
CA THR A 269 -2.81 -0.71 22.16
C THR A 269 -4.05 0.13 22.36
N HIS A 270 -5.03 0.06 21.48
CA HIS A 270 -6.30 0.80 21.65
C HIS A 270 -7.23 0.18 22.70
N LEU A 271 -7.00 -1.07 23.11
CA LEU A 271 -7.78 -1.75 24.16
C LEU A 271 -7.26 -1.49 25.59
N THR A 272 -6.06 -0.93 25.76
CA THR A 272 -5.41 -0.87 27.08
C THR A 272 -5.01 0.51 27.58
N LEU A 273 -5.13 1.56 26.79
CA LEU A 273 -4.82 2.92 27.22
C LEU A 273 -6.10 3.69 27.56
N PRO A 274 -6.27 4.14 28.82
CA PRO A 274 -7.33 5.07 29.14
C PRO A 274 -7.07 6.37 28.36
N THR A 275 -8.03 6.75 27.53
CA THR A 275 -8.03 8.00 26.79
C THR A 275 -8.06 9.18 27.77
N LYS A 276 -6.90 9.72 28.12
CA LYS A 276 -6.83 11.08 28.63
C LYS A 276 -6.71 12.00 27.40
N ARG A 277 -7.79 12.67 27.07
CA ARG A 277 -7.75 13.86 26.21
C ARG A 277 -6.77 14.84 26.83
N ILE A 278 -5.70 15.15 26.10
CA ILE A 278 -4.92 16.37 26.33
C ILE A 278 -5.58 17.42 25.44
N VAL A 279 -6.24 18.38 26.10
CA VAL A 279 -6.78 19.59 25.48
C VAL A 279 -5.61 20.50 25.12
#